data_fef7ec23d4e7a11e30c4cec5bedfc63c
#
_entry.id   fef7ec23d4e7a11e30c4cec5bedfc63c
#
_cell.length_a   1.000
_cell.length_b   1.000
_cell.length_c   1.000
_cell.angle_alpha   90.00
_cell.angle_beta   90.00
_cell.angle_gamma   90.00
#
_symmetry.space_group_name_H-M   'P 1'
#
loop_
_entity.id
_entity.type
_entity.pdbx_description
1 polymer ?
#
loop_
_entity_poly.entity_id
_entity_poly.type
_entity_poly.pdbx_seq_one_letter_code
_entity_poly.pdbx_strand_id
1 'polypeptide(L)'
;MRKISIPKALREQVWITWNGKKFSNKCNVNWCENIISVFDFEVGHNVPESKGGATDINNLRPICSKCNRSMGDEYTIDGFSALSTRREHSHLWECFRLKETGV
;
A
#
# COMPACT_ATOMS: atom_id res chain seq x y z
N MET A 1 12.54 -12.22 15.31
CA MET A 1 12.84 -12.61 13.97
C MET A 1 13.23 -11.44 13.09
N ARG A 2 14.22 -11.68 12.29
CA ARG A 2 14.75 -10.62 11.49
C ARG A 2 14.08 -10.51 10.15
N LYS A 3 13.81 -9.30 9.70
CA LYS A 3 13.26 -9.12 8.38
C LYS A 3 14.26 -9.41 7.31
N ILE A 4 13.78 -9.97 6.21
CA ILE A 4 14.60 -10.18 5.04
C ILE A 4 14.76 -8.87 4.31
N SER A 5 16.00 -8.52 4.01
CA SER A 5 16.28 -7.33 3.24
C SER A 5 15.87 -7.51 1.80
N ILE A 6 15.25 -6.48 1.24
CA ILE A 6 14.87 -6.51 -0.17
C ILE A 6 16.05 -5.99 -0.98
N PRO A 7 16.58 -6.78 -1.92
CA PRO A 7 17.71 -6.30 -2.74
C PRO A 7 17.32 -5.06 -3.52
N LYS A 8 18.28 -4.16 -3.70
CA LYS A 8 18.04 -2.91 -4.38
C LYS A 8 17.49 -3.12 -5.79
N ALA A 9 18.03 -4.08 -6.51
CA ALA A 9 17.56 -4.35 -7.87
C ALA A 9 16.09 -4.76 -7.88
N LEU A 10 15.66 -5.56 -6.90
CA LEU A 10 14.28 -5.97 -6.82
C LEU A 10 13.38 -4.79 -6.46
N ARG A 11 13.85 -3.95 -5.55
CA ARG A 11 13.14 -2.75 -5.17
C ARG A 11 12.87 -1.85 -6.39
N GLU A 12 13.87 -1.70 -7.25
CA GLU A 12 13.72 -0.93 -8.48
C GLU A 12 12.71 -1.56 -9.41
N GLN A 13 12.74 -2.88 -9.55
CA GLN A 13 11.79 -3.57 -10.41
C GLN A 13 10.36 -3.46 -9.90
N VAL A 14 10.17 -3.47 -8.60
CA VAL A 14 8.85 -3.28 -8.01
C VAL A 14 8.32 -1.90 -8.39
N TRP A 15 9.16 -0.87 -8.27
CA TRP A 15 8.73 0.47 -8.62
C TRP A 15 8.31 0.55 -10.08
N ILE A 16 9.15 0.03 -10.97
CA ILE A 16 8.89 0.12 -12.41
C ILE A 16 7.66 -0.69 -12.81
N THR A 17 7.49 -1.85 -12.21
CA THR A 17 6.35 -2.72 -12.52
C THR A 17 5.03 -2.04 -12.21
N TRP A 18 4.95 -1.33 -11.09
CA TRP A 18 3.70 -0.74 -10.64
C TRP A 18 3.50 0.69 -11.08
N ASN A 19 4.58 1.46 -11.16
CA ASN A 19 4.49 2.90 -11.41
C ASN A 19 5.06 3.32 -12.76
N GLY A 20 5.80 2.46 -13.43
CA GLY A 20 6.48 2.82 -14.65
C GLY A 20 7.72 3.64 -14.37
N LYS A 21 8.25 4.27 -15.38
CA LYS A 21 9.50 5.03 -15.25
C LYS A 21 9.19 6.47 -14.85
N LYS A 22 8.53 6.63 -13.74
CA LYS A 22 8.20 7.93 -13.18
C LYS A 22 9.04 8.18 -11.94
N PHE A 23 9.27 9.45 -11.64
CA PHE A 23 9.96 9.81 -10.41
C PHE A 23 9.07 9.63 -9.18
N SER A 24 7.78 9.92 -9.32
CA SER A 24 6.87 9.84 -8.19
C SER A 24 5.51 9.31 -8.64
N ASN A 25 4.74 8.85 -7.68
CA ASN A 25 3.39 8.37 -7.95
C ASN A 25 2.65 8.30 -6.62
N LYS A 26 1.36 8.05 -6.69
CA LYS A 26 0.55 7.84 -5.51
C LYS A 26 0.87 6.46 -4.91
N CYS A 27 0.73 6.35 -3.59
CA CYS A 27 0.81 5.06 -2.90
C CYS A 27 -0.15 4.05 -3.54
N ASN A 28 0.26 2.78 -3.60
CA ASN A 28 -0.55 1.77 -4.28
C ASN A 28 -1.64 1.15 -3.41
N VAL A 29 -1.87 1.68 -2.22
CA VAL A 29 -3.09 1.39 -1.48
C VAL A 29 -4.18 2.24 -2.12
N ASN A 30 -5.25 1.61 -2.53
CA ASN A 30 -6.27 2.23 -3.38
C ASN A 30 -6.75 3.61 -2.90
N TRP A 31 -7.03 3.74 -1.63
CA TRP A 31 -7.60 4.98 -1.10
C TRP A 31 -6.57 5.96 -0.55
N CYS A 32 -5.30 5.58 -0.51
CA CYS A 32 -4.26 6.43 0.06
C CYS A 32 -3.82 7.47 -0.97
N GLU A 33 -3.79 8.73 -0.55
CA GLU A 33 -3.41 9.83 -1.44
C GLU A 33 -1.97 10.27 -1.28
N ASN A 34 -1.22 9.62 -0.39
CA ASN A 34 0.18 10.01 -0.18
C ASN A 34 1.00 9.78 -1.44
N ILE A 35 1.89 10.71 -1.70
CA ILE A 35 2.78 10.60 -2.85
C ILE A 35 4.09 9.95 -2.41
N ILE A 36 4.53 8.95 -3.16
CA ILE A 36 5.82 8.29 -2.93
C ILE A 36 6.76 8.65 -4.07
N SER A 37 8.05 8.51 -3.84
CA SER A 37 9.03 8.78 -4.88
C SER A 37 10.02 7.63 -4.96
N VAL A 38 10.82 7.61 -6.03
CA VAL A 38 11.80 6.54 -6.19
C VAL A 38 12.82 6.53 -5.06
N PHE A 39 12.99 7.65 -4.36
CA PHE A 39 13.92 7.73 -3.23
C PHE A 39 13.24 7.50 -1.88
N ASP A 40 11.92 7.47 -1.86
CA ASP A 40 11.21 7.44 -0.59
C ASP A 40 9.92 6.65 -0.72
N PHE A 41 10.06 5.34 -0.67
CA PHE A 41 8.88 4.46 -0.68
C PHE A 41 9.24 3.17 0.03
N GLU A 42 8.21 2.43 0.41
CA GLU A 42 8.38 1.12 1.02
C GLU A 42 7.97 0.05 0.03
N VAL A 43 8.64 -1.08 0.09
CA VAL A 43 8.24 -2.24 -0.68
C VAL A 43 7.40 -3.11 0.26
N GLY A 44 6.10 -3.14 0.02
CA GLY A 44 5.19 -3.90 0.87
C GLY A 44 4.88 -5.25 0.28
N HIS A 45 4.73 -6.25 1.14
CA HIS A 45 4.28 -7.58 0.74
C HIS A 45 2.76 -7.57 0.69
N ASN A 46 2.19 -8.01 -0.41
CA ASN A 46 0.73 -8.14 -0.44
C ASN A 46 0.28 -9.19 0.57
N VAL A 47 0.84 -10.38 0.47
CA VAL A 47 0.64 -11.38 1.52
C VAL A 47 1.84 -11.28 2.45
N PRO A 48 1.63 -11.01 3.75
CA PRO A 48 2.76 -10.82 4.68
C PRO A 48 3.66 -12.05 4.75
N GLU A 49 4.95 -11.81 4.97
CA GLU A 49 5.91 -12.89 5.13
C GLU A 49 5.49 -13.85 6.24
N SER A 50 5.00 -13.31 7.33
CA SER A 50 4.58 -14.13 8.47
C SER A 50 3.42 -15.06 8.11
N LYS A 51 2.75 -14.81 7.01
CA LYS A 51 1.64 -15.63 6.54
C LYS A 51 1.99 -16.36 5.26
N GLY A 52 3.27 -16.55 5.00
CA GLY A 52 3.72 -17.33 3.86
C GLY A 52 3.94 -16.57 2.58
N GLY A 53 3.86 -15.24 2.63
CA GLY A 53 4.06 -14.43 1.44
C GLY A 53 5.51 -14.46 0.98
N ALA A 54 5.70 -14.59 -0.33
CA ALA A 54 7.03 -14.64 -0.91
C ALA A 54 7.61 -13.25 -1.11
N THR A 55 8.93 -13.18 -1.12
CA THR A 55 9.63 -11.94 -1.45
C THR A 55 9.99 -12.00 -2.93
N ASP A 56 8.98 -11.78 -3.77
CA ASP A 56 9.21 -11.74 -5.22
C ASP A 56 8.29 -10.71 -5.85
N ILE A 57 8.56 -10.43 -7.12
CA ILE A 57 7.92 -9.32 -7.82
C ILE A 57 6.40 -9.43 -7.84
N ASN A 58 5.87 -10.63 -7.80
CA ASN A 58 4.42 -10.83 -7.87
C ASN A 58 3.71 -10.51 -6.56
N ASN A 59 4.45 -10.45 -5.47
CA ASN A 59 3.88 -10.22 -4.15
C ASN A 59 4.33 -8.90 -3.54
N LEU A 60 5.03 -8.06 -4.30
CA LEU A 60 5.58 -6.81 -3.75
C LEU A 60 4.98 -5.61 -4.47
N ARG A 61 4.72 -4.54 -3.71
CA ARG A 61 4.16 -3.30 -4.27
C ARG A 61 4.78 -2.09 -3.60
N PRO A 62 4.93 -0.97 -4.33
CA PRO A 62 5.42 0.26 -3.73
C PRO A 62 4.29 0.97 -3.00
N ILE A 63 4.48 1.20 -1.72
CA ILE A 63 3.50 1.87 -0.87
C ILE A 63 4.20 2.87 0.01
N CYS A 64 3.44 3.73 0.70
CA CYS A 64 4.04 4.69 1.60
C CYS A 64 4.31 4.03 2.95
N SER A 65 5.21 4.63 3.71
CA SER A 65 5.60 4.06 5.00
C SER A 65 4.44 4.02 5.98
N LYS A 66 3.54 5.00 5.88
CA LYS A 66 2.39 5.03 6.77
C LYS A 66 1.48 3.83 6.56
N CYS A 67 1.17 3.51 5.30
CA CYS A 67 0.34 2.34 5.01
C CYS A 67 1.06 1.07 5.39
N ASN A 68 2.36 1.00 5.12
CA ASN A 68 3.13 -0.19 5.45
C ASN A 68 3.08 -0.48 6.95
N ARG A 69 3.25 0.55 7.76
CA ARG A 69 3.18 0.38 9.20
C ARG A 69 1.78 0.06 9.70
N SER A 70 0.78 0.69 9.09
CA SER A 70 -0.60 0.47 9.52
C SER A 70 -1.09 -0.95 9.25
N MET A 71 -0.68 -1.52 8.12
CA MET A 71 -1.09 -2.89 7.81
C MET A 71 -0.40 -3.92 8.69
N GLY A 72 0.86 -3.67 9.05
CA GLY A 72 1.65 -4.65 9.76
C GLY A 72 1.59 -5.97 9.02
N ASP A 73 1.30 -7.04 9.73
CA ASP A 73 1.11 -8.35 9.09
C ASP A 73 -0.34 -8.82 9.22
N GLU A 74 -1.26 -7.88 9.45
CA GLU A 74 -2.66 -8.20 9.64
C GLU A 74 -3.47 -8.20 8.35
N TYR A 75 -3.03 -7.46 7.35
CA TYR A 75 -3.78 -7.30 6.11
C TYR A 75 -2.91 -7.60 4.91
N THR A 76 -3.53 -8.11 3.86
CA THR A 76 -2.94 -8.03 2.53
C THR A 76 -3.13 -6.60 2.03
N ILE A 77 -2.34 -6.18 1.05
CA ILE A 77 -2.53 -4.84 0.48
C ILE A 77 -3.90 -4.74 -0.16
N ASP A 78 -4.33 -5.80 -0.83
CA ASP A 78 -5.66 -5.82 -1.43
C ASP A 78 -6.75 -5.70 -0.38
N GLY A 79 -6.61 -6.40 0.74
CA GLY A 79 -7.58 -6.32 1.81
C GLY A 79 -7.61 -4.95 2.47
N PHE A 80 -6.45 -4.35 2.66
CA PHE A 80 -6.36 -3.02 3.25
C PHE A 80 -6.99 -1.99 2.32
N SER A 81 -6.76 -2.13 1.01
CA SER A 81 -7.37 -1.24 0.03
C SER A 81 -8.89 -1.35 0.04
N ALA A 82 -9.41 -2.52 0.29
CA ALA A 82 -10.86 -2.74 0.26
C ALA A 82 -11.59 -2.09 1.44
N LEU A 83 -10.88 -1.77 2.51
CA LEU A 83 -11.52 -1.18 3.69
C LEU A 83 -12.21 0.15 3.39
N SER A 84 -11.53 1.01 2.65
CA SER A 84 -12.09 2.31 2.34
C SER A 84 -13.23 2.22 1.33
N THR A 85 -13.12 1.27 0.40
CA THR A 85 -14.16 1.10 -0.59
C THR A 85 -15.50 0.85 0.06
N ARG A 86 -15.51 0.00 1.07
CA ARG A 86 -16.77 -0.27 1.77
C ARG A 86 -17.31 0.95 2.47
N ARG A 87 -16.46 1.75 3.04
CA ARG A 87 -16.91 2.96 3.73
C ARG A 87 -17.51 3.95 2.78
N GLU A 88 -16.98 4.07 1.60
CA GLU A 88 -17.51 5.00 0.62
C GLU A 88 -18.91 4.66 0.21
N HIS A 89 -19.24 3.41 0.21
CA HIS A 89 -20.55 3.01 -0.20
C HIS A 89 -21.61 3.35 0.81
N SER A 90 -21.24 3.69 2.02
CA SER A 90 -22.23 4.08 2.97
C SER A 90 -22.39 5.56 3.03
N HIS A 91 -22.02 6.34 2.14
CA HIS A 91 -22.07 7.72 2.29
C HIS A 91 -23.24 8.51 1.92
N LEU A 92 -23.25 8.65 2.11
CA LEU A 92 -23.45 9.37 2.21
C LEU A 92 -23.15 10.06 3.13
N TRP A 93 -22.82 9.95 3.54
CA TRP A 93 -22.08 10.42 4.36
C TRP A 93 -21.47 11.31 4.32
N GLU A 94 -21.71 11.28 3.50
CA GLU A 94 -21.07 11.83 3.57
C GLU A 94 -21.16 12.62 3.79
N CYS A 95 -22.00 12.64 3.62
CA CYS A 95 -21.88 13.09 3.98
C CYS A 95 -21.91 13.31 4.79
N PHE A 96 -22.22 12.75 4.85
CA PHE A 96 -21.77 12.58 5.83
C PHE A 96 -21.34 13.09 6.07
N ARG A 97 -21.60 13.13 5.89
CA ARG A 97 -20.89 13.18 6.40
C ARG A 97 -20.58 13.89 6.62
N LEU A 98 -21.31 14.15 6.19
CA LEU A 98 -20.80 14.45 6.63
C LEU A 98 -20.64 14.90 7.26
N LYS A 99 -20.78 15.02 7.27
CA LYS A 99 -20.38 14.95 7.97
C LYS A 99 -19.91 14.92 8.59
N GLU A 100 -20.06 14.46 8.54
CA GLU A 100 -19.37 14.06 9.24
C GLU A 100 -18.69 14.19 9.35
N THR A 101 -19.33 14.22 9.03
CA THR A 101 -18.46 14.03 9.27
C THR A 101 -17.95 14.05 9.33
N GLY A 102 -18.49 14.18 9.02
CA GLY A 102 -17.72 13.81 9.16
C GLY A 102 -17.61 13.87 8.87
N VAL A 103 -17.73 13.74 8.78
CA VAL A 103 -17.30 13.37 8.48
C VAL A 103 -17.23 13.40 8.50
#